data_032b3e018b7c79aa26effae6f6700a96
#
_entry.id   032b3e018b7c79aa26effae6f6700a96
#
_cell.length_a   1.000
_cell.length_b   1.000
_cell.length_c   1.000
_cell.angle_alpha   90.00
_cell.angle_beta   90.00
_cell.angle_gamma   90.00
#
_symmetry.space_group_name_H-M   'P 1'
#
loop_
_entity.id
_entity.type
_entity.pdbx_description
1 polymer ?
#
loop_
_entity_poly.entity_id
_entity_poly.type
_entity_poly.pdbx_seq_one_letter_code
_entity_poly.pdbx_strand_id
1 'polypeptide(L)'
;GSEMCIRDSFGGGLFGTWAVPLFAFIAGVLTTAVVYQLARMDGKVQVINLVLVGIAANAIAGAAISMLVFLAPTTAREQIIFWQMGTLAGANWEHTGIVAIIVTITAVLAVMLGRKLDLLALGDTAAAHVGLNVPRLRIAALFLSTLLTAAAVSFAGLIAFVGLIIPHIIRTIAGPSNRVLLPASALGGALLIAGSDILSRTLIPFADLPIGIFTALIGGPTFFFLLRQM
;
A
#
# COMPACT_ATOMS: atom_id res chain seq x y z
N GLY A 1 -17.24 -16.05 -24.82
CA GLY A 1 -16.48 -17.20 -25.38
C GLY A 1 -15.32 -16.80 -26.29
N SER A 2 -15.37 -15.65 -26.95
CA SER A 2 -14.32 -15.19 -27.87
C SER A 2 -13.19 -14.39 -27.21
N GLU A 3 -13.45 -13.77 -26.08
CA GLU A 3 -12.45 -12.96 -25.37
C GLU A 3 -11.40 -13.80 -24.61
N MET A 4 -11.76 -15.01 -24.18
CA MET A 4 -10.81 -15.96 -23.60
C MET A 4 -9.79 -16.47 -24.63
N CYS A 5 -10.19 -16.71 -25.88
CA CYS A 5 -9.30 -17.17 -26.93
C CYS A 5 -8.26 -16.14 -27.37
N ILE A 6 -8.60 -14.84 -27.36
CA ILE A 6 -7.66 -13.78 -27.74
C ILE A 6 -6.62 -13.55 -26.65
N ARG A 7 -7.01 -13.69 -25.38
CA ARG A 7 -6.10 -13.62 -24.22
C ARG A 7 -5.11 -14.78 -24.20
N ASP A 8 -5.55 -15.99 -24.59
CA ASP A 8 -4.69 -17.18 -24.64
C ASP A 8 -3.75 -17.17 -25.84
N SER A 9 -4.11 -16.51 -26.95
CA SER A 9 -3.28 -16.50 -28.16
C SER A 9 -2.17 -15.45 -28.16
N PHE A 10 -2.30 -14.34 -27.43
CA PHE A 10 -1.30 -13.26 -27.36
C PHE A 10 -0.53 -13.16 -26.05
N GLY A 11 -0.92 -13.85 -24.99
CA GLY A 11 -0.32 -13.79 -23.67
C GLY A 11 -0.11 -15.14 -22.97
N GLY A 12 -0.32 -16.25 -23.68
CA GLY A 12 -0.22 -17.62 -23.16
C GLY A 12 1.20 -18.14 -22.89
N GLY A 13 2.19 -17.25 -22.77
CA GLY A 13 3.54 -17.59 -22.34
C GLY A 13 3.72 -17.38 -20.85
N LEU A 14 4.10 -18.42 -20.13
CA LEU A 14 4.73 -18.53 -18.79
C LEU A 14 4.21 -17.63 -17.63
N PHE A 15 3.53 -16.50 -17.85
CA PHE A 15 3.12 -15.56 -16.80
C PHE A 15 1.61 -15.28 -16.72
N GLY A 16 0.80 -15.67 -17.66
CA GLY A 16 -0.68 -15.62 -17.66
C GLY A 16 -1.31 -14.54 -16.76
N THR A 17 -2.17 -14.97 -15.85
CA THR A 17 -2.87 -14.13 -14.85
C THR A 17 -1.94 -13.52 -13.80
N TRP A 18 -0.70 -14.00 -13.67
CA TRP A 18 0.30 -13.55 -12.70
C TRP A 18 1.18 -12.39 -13.19
N ALA A 19 1.14 -12.07 -14.49
CA ALA A 19 2.01 -11.05 -15.06
C ALA A 19 1.80 -9.68 -14.38
N VAL A 20 0.56 -9.21 -14.30
CA VAL A 20 0.25 -7.90 -13.74
C VAL A 20 0.62 -7.80 -12.25
N PRO A 21 0.20 -8.73 -11.36
CA PRO A 21 0.61 -8.71 -9.97
C PRO A 21 2.12 -8.78 -9.76
N LEU A 22 2.81 -9.63 -10.52
CA LEU A 22 4.27 -9.80 -10.39
C LEU A 22 5.02 -8.53 -10.79
N PHE A 23 4.69 -7.94 -11.95
CA PHE A 23 5.31 -6.69 -12.40
C PHE A 23 4.99 -5.53 -11.46
N ALA A 24 3.76 -5.43 -10.96
CA ALA A 24 3.37 -4.40 -9.99
C ALA A 24 4.16 -4.54 -8.67
N PHE A 25 4.33 -5.78 -8.18
CA PHE A 25 5.12 -6.06 -6.98
C PHE A 25 6.60 -5.68 -7.17
N ILE A 26 7.21 -6.13 -8.26
CA ILE A 26 8.61 -5.82 -8.58
C ILE A 26 8.80 -4.31 -8.75
N ALA A 27 7.93 -3.65 -9.49
CA ALA A 27 7.98 -2.20 -9.71
C ALA A 27 7.86 -1.43 -8.38
N GLY A 28 6.98 -1.85 -7.48
CA GLY A 28 6.83 -1.25 -6.15
C GLY A 28 8.11 -1.35 -5.31
N VAL A 29 8.73 -2.54 -5.29
CA VAL A 29 10.00 -2.75 -4.57
C VAL A 29 11.14 -1.93 -5.19
N LEU A 30 11.26 -1.94 -6.51
CA LEU A 30 12.28 -1.15 -7.23
C LEU A 30 12.11 0.35 -7.01
N THR A 31 10.87 0.86 -7.12
CA THR A 31 10.58 2.28 -6.87
C THR A 31 10.98 2.68 -5.45
N THR A 32 10.66 1.87 -4.45
CA THR A 32 11.07 2.15 -3.06
C THR A 32 12.59 2.13 -2.91
N ALA A 33 13.29 1.20 -3.56
CA ALA A 33 14.74 1.15 -3.52
C ALA A 33 15.37 2.41 -4.16
N VAL A 34 14.83 2.88 -5.28
CA VAL A 34 15.27 4.12 -5.95
C VAL A 34 14.98 5.34 -5.07
N VAL A 35 13.76 5.46 -4.53
CA VAL A 35 13.39 6.56 -3.62
C VAL A 35 14.30 6.59 -2.40
N TYR A 36 14.60 5.42 -1.82
CA TYR A 36 15.52 5.32 -0.69
C TYR A 36 16.93 5.78 -1.04
N GLN A 37 17.46 5.38 -2.20
CA GLN A 37 18.79 5.79 -2.66
C GLN A 37 18.88 7.30 -2.92
N LEU A 38 17.86 7.86 -3.56
CA LEU A 38 17.80 9.31 -3.86
C LEU A 38 17.60 10.16 -2.58
N ALA A 39 16.91 9.63 -1.58
CA ALA A 39 16.70 10.30 -0.30
C ALA A 39 17.95 10.28 0.63
N ARG A 40 18.98 9.51 0.24
CA ARG A 40 20.23 9.39 1.01
C ARG A 40 21.17 10.54 0.67
N MET A 41 21.40 11.41 1.64
CA MET A 41 22.40 12.49 1.56
C MET A 41 23.48 12.26 2.63
N ASP A 42 24.74 12.37 2.27
CA ASP A 42 25.92 12.21 3.16
C ASP A 42 25.90 10.90 3.99
N GLY A 43 25.43 9.82 3.37
CA GLY A 43 25.37 8.52 4.03
C GLY A 43 24.21 8.33 5.03
N LYS A 44 23.40 9.38 5.29
CA LYS A 44 22.25 9.34 6.20
C LYS A 44 20.95 9.57 5.43
N VAL A 45 19.91 8.83 5.81
CA VAL A 45 18.57 9.05 5.25
C VAL A 45 17.80 9.99 6.15
N GLN A 46 17.47 11.16 5.64
CA GLN A 46 16.60 12.12 6.31
C GLN A 46 15.14 11.82 5.95
N VAL A 47 14.26 11.81 6.94
CA VAL A 47 12.83 11.52 6.75
C VAL A 47 12.17 12.54 5.80
N ILE A 48 12.54 13.82 5.92
CA ILE A 48 12.02 14.88 5.06
C ILE A 48 12.38 14.63 3.60
N ASN A 49 13.62 14.27 3.30
CA ASN A 49 14.06 13.95 1.94
C ASN A 49 13.34 12.72 1.38
N LEU A 50 13.10 11.71 2.24
CA LEU A 50 12.36 10.52 1.82
C LEU A 50 10.92 10.88 1.37
N VAL A 51 10.25 11.76 2.12
CA VAL A 51 8.91 12.24 1.77
C VAL A 51 8.92 13.06 0.48
N LEU A 52 9.87 13.99 0.35
CA LEU A 52 9.97 14.86 -0.86
C LEU A 52 10.28 14.05 -2.11
N VAL A 53 11.23 13.10 -2.05
CA VAL A 53 11.56 12.22 -3.17
C VAL A 53 10.38 11.29 -3.49
N GLY A 54 9.65 10.83 -2.46
CA GLY A 54 8.42 10.03 -2.65
C GLY A 54 7.32 10.82 -3.38
N ILE A 55 7.11 12.09 -3.04
CA ILE A 55 6.16 12.96 -3.74
C ILE A 55 6.59 13.17 -5.19
N ALA A 56 7.87 13.44 -5.45
CA ALA A 56 8.39 13.58 -6.81
C ALA A 56 8.23 12.29 -7.64
N ALA A 57 8.56 11.14 -7.06
CA ALA A 57 8.37 9.84 -7.71
C ALA A 57 6.90 9.57 -8.04
N ASN A 58 5.98 9.91 -7.12
CA ASN A 58 4.54 9.78 -7.35
C ASN A 58 4.05 10.69 -8.48
N ALA A 59 4.57 11.93 -8.57
CA ALA A 59 4.22 12.85 -9.66
C ALA A 59 4.70 12.34 -11.02
N ILE A 60 5.93 11.78 -11.09
CA ILE A 60 6.47 11.18 -12.32
C ILE A 60 5.64 9.95 -12.73
N ALA A 61 5.34 9.07 -11.78
CA ALA A 61 4.49 7.91 -12.04
C ALA A 61 3.08 8.31 -12.52
N GLY A 62 2.48 9.32 -11.89
CA GLY A 62 1.19 9.86 -12.30
C GLY A 62 1.20 10.43 -13.71
N ALA A 63 2.25 11.16 -14.09
CA ALA A 63 2.43 11.67 -15.45
C ALA A 63 2.57 10.53 -16.47
N ALA A 64 3.36 9.49 -16.15
CA ALA A 64 3.51 8.32 -17.00
C ALA A 64 2.19 7.57 -17.19
N ILE A 65 1.43 7.36 -16.11
CA ILE A 65 0.10 6.74 -16.18
C ILE A 65 -0.85 7.57 -17.03
N SER A 66 -0.89 8.90 -16.85
CA SER A 66 -1.72 9.80 -17.63
C SER A 66 -1.40 9.73 -19.13
N MET A 67 -0.12 9.63 -19.47
CA MET A 67 0.32 9.45 -20.85
C MET A 67 -0.11 8.10 -21.41
N LEU A 68 0.01 7.03 -20.64
CA LEU A 68 -0.47 5.70 -21.05
C LEU A 68 -1.98 5.68 -21.26
N VAL A 69 -2.75 6.29 -20.37
CA VAL A 69 -4.21 6.42 -20.48
C VAL A 69 -4.60 7.21 -21.74
N PHE A 70 -3.84 8.26 -22.09
CA PHE A 70 -4.08 9.05 -23.30
C PHE A 70 -3.83 8.25 -24.57
N LEU A 71 -2.76 7.46 -24.61
CA LEU A 71 -2.38 6.66 -25.78
C LEU A 71 -3.15 5.33 -25.91
N ALA A 72 -3.74 4.84 -24.82
CA ALA A 72 -4.39 3.54 -24.78
C ALA A 72 -5.73 3.51 -25.54
N PRO A 73 -6.06 2.39 -26.20
CA PRO A 73 -7.40 2.15 -26.72
C PRO A 73 -8.42 2.11 -25.57
N THR A 74 -9.70 2.35 -25.86
CA THR A 74 -10.77 2.55 -24.87
C THR A 74 -10.85 1.42 -23.84
N THR A 75 -10.75 0.16 -24.27
CA THR A 75 -10.80 -1.01 -23.38
C THR A 75 -9.63 -1.06 -22.40
N ALA A 76 -8.41 -0.77 -22.85
CA ALA A 76 -7.24 -0.75 -21.99
C ALA A 76 -7.27 0.46 -21.03
N ARG A 77 -7.79 1.60 -21.50
CA ARG A 77 -7.98 2.80 -20.68
C ARG A 77 -8.91 2.52 -19.50
N GLU A 78 -10.05 1.90 -19.74
CA GLU A 78 -10.99 1.52 -18.69
C GLU A 78 -10.34 0.58 -17.67
N GLN A 79 -9.61 -0.44 -18.11
CA GLN A 79 -8.89 -1.36 -17.22
C GLN A 79 -7.87 -0.63 -16.33
N ILE A 80 -7.09 0.31 -16.88
CA ILE A 80 -6.13 1.10 -16.12
C ILE A 80 -6.84 1.94 -15.05
N ILE A 81 -7.95 2.60 -15.42
CA ILE A 81 -8.72 3.44 -14.50
C ILE A 81 -9.33 2.60 -13.38
N PHE A 82 -9.95 1.45 -13.71
CA PHE A 82 -10.51 0.55 -12.71
C PHE A 82 -9.44 0.02 -11.76
N TRP A 83 -8.25 -0.35 -12.27
CA TRP A 83 -7.15 -0.80 -11.43
C TRP A 83 -6.65 0.30 -10.48
N GLN A 84 -6.61 1.57 -10.94
CA GLN A 84 -6.24 2.71 -10.10
C GLN A 84 -7.25 3.00 -8.98
N MET A 85 -8.51 2.62 -9.16
CA MET A 85 -9.55 2.83 -8.14
C MET A 85 -9.57 1.75 -7.05
N GLY A 86 -8.87 0.63 -7.26
CA GLY A 86 -8.81 -0.50 -6.35
C GLY A 86 -10.11 -1.29 -6.27
N THR A 87 -10.00 -2.62 -6.35
CA THR A 87 -11.15 -3.53 -6.28
C THR A 87 -10.75 -4.89 -5.72
N LEU A 88 -11.66 -5.55 -5.02
CA LEU A 88 -11.53 -6.95 -4.59
C LEU A 88 -12.46 -7.89 -5.40
N ALA A 89 -13.16 -7.39 -6.41
CA ALA A 89 -14.10 -8.18 -7.20
C ALA A 89 -13.43 -9.36 -7.96
N GLY A 90 -12.13 -9.23 -8.29
CA GLY A 90 -11.34 -10.29 -8.92
C GLY A 90 -10.62 -11.24 -7.97
N ALA A 91 -10.89 -11.18 -6.66
CA ALA A 91 -10.21 -12.01 -5.67
C ALA A 91 -10.56 -13.49 -5.86
N ASN A 92 -9.53 -14.34 -5.89
CA ASN A 92 -9.67 -15.79 -5.91
C ASN A 92 -8.83 -16.43 -4.80
N TRP A 93 -9.12 -17.68 -4.46
CA TRP A 93 -8.44 -18.38 -3.37
C TRP A 93 -6.94 -18.58 -3.59
N GLU A 94 -6.52 -18.74 -4.83
CA GLU A 94 -5.11 -18.92 -5.21
C GLU A 94 -4.29 -17.64 -4.92
N HIS A 95 -4.75 -16.49 -5.42
CA HIS A 95 -4.12 -15.19 -5.17
C HIS A 95 -4.17 -14.82 -3.68
N THR A 96 -5.32 -15.05 -3.04
CA THR A 96 -5.51 -14.76 -1.61
C THR A 96 -4.57 -15.58 -0.74
N GLY A 97 -4.34 -16.86 -1.07
CA GLY A 97 -3.42 -17.72 -0.33
C GLY A 97 -1.98 -17.20 -0.36
N ILE A 98 -1.50 -16.78 -1.53
CA ILE A 98 -0.13 -16.24 -1.67
C ILE A 98 0.02 -14.92 -0.93
N VAL A 99 -0.93 -14.00 -1.12
CA VAL A 99 -0.93 -12.71 -0.41
C VAL A 99 -0.98 -12.92 1.10
N ALA A 100 -1.84 -13.84 1.58
CA ALA A 100 -1.97 -14.13 3.00
C ALA A 100 -0.65 -14.64 3.62
N ILE A 101 0.10 -15.50 2.92
CA ILE A 101 1.40 -15.98 3.38
C ILE A 101 2.40 -14.82 3.48
N ILE A 102 2.53 -14.02 2.42
CA ILE A 102 3.46 -12.87 2.38
C ILE A 102 3.11 -11.86 3.46
N VAL A 103 1.83 -11.48 3.56
CA VAL A 103 1.34 -10.48 4.51
C VAL A 103 1.50 -10.97 5.95
N THR A 104 1.17 -12.25 6.23
CA THR A 104 1.28 -12.80 7.59
C THR A 104 2.74 -12.82 8.06
N ILE A 105 3.65 -13.35 7.24
CA ILE A 105 5.08 -13.39 7.58
C ILE A 105 5.60 -11.96 7.80
N THR A 106 5.31 -11.05 6.88
CA THR A 106 5.81 -9.67 6.95
C THR A 106 5.19 -8.90 8.11
N ALA A 107 3.91 -9.11 8.41
CA ALA A 107 3.22 -8.49 9.55
C ALA A 107 3.79 -8.97 10.88
N VAL A 108 4.05 -10.27 11.04
CA VAL A 108 4.68 -10.81 12.24
C VAL A 108 6.07 -10.18 12.44
N LEU A 109 6.89 -10.10 11.39
CA LEU A 109 8.19 -9.43 11.46
C LEU A 109 8.05 -7.95 11.83
N ALA A 110 7.07 -7.24 11.27
CA ALA A 110 6.81 -5.83 11.60
C ALA A 110 6.41 -5.65 13.06
N VAL A 111 5.54 -6.51 13.59
CA VAL A 111 5.13 -6.48 15.02
C VAL A 111 6.33 -6.74 15.94
N MET A 112 7.23 -7.65 15.56
CA MET A 112 8.47 -7.89 16.33
C MET A 112 9.38 -6.65 16.39
N LEU A 113 9.33 -5.76 15.41
CA LEU A 113 10.04 -4.49 15.41
C LEU A 113 9.38 -3.43 16.30
N GLY A 114 8.14 -3.63 16.73
CA GLY A 114 7.35 -2.63 17.46
C GLY A 114 8.08 -2.01 18.65
N ARG A 115 8.75 -2.83 19.49
CA ARG A 115 9.55 -2.33 20.62
C ARG A 115 10.69 -1.40 20.20
N LYS A 116 11.38 -1.76 19.11
CA LYS A 116 12.50 -0.96 18.59
C LYS A 116 12.00 0.32 17.95
N LEU A 117 10.82 0.30 17.35
CA LEU A 117 10.15 1.48 16.80
C LEU A 117 9.68 2.43 17.91
N ASP A 118 9.23 1.91 19.06
CA ASP A 118 8.89 2.73 20.22
C ASP A 118 10.12 3.50 20.76
N LEU A 119 11.28 2.84 20.81
CA LEU A 119 12.54 3.50 21.17
C LEU A 119 12.98 4.53 20.13
N LEU A 120 12.77 4.26 18.85
CA LEU A 120 13.07 5.21 17.78
C LEU A 120 12.17 6.46 17.83
N ALA A 121 10.95 6.33 18.34
CA ALA A 121 10.03 7.46 18.53
C ALA A 121 10.53 8.49 19.53
N LEU A 122 11.47 8.13 20.43
CA LEU A 122 12.14 9.04 21.37
C LEU A 122 13.23 9.91 20.69
N GLY A 123 13.51 9.67 19.42
CA GLY A 123 14.52 10.36 18.63
C GLY A 123 15.77 9.52 18.37
N ASP A 124 16.47 9.86 17.27
CA ASP A 124 17.61 9.09 16.76
C ASP A 124 18.78 9.01 17.75
N THR A 125 19.07 10.12 18.43
CA THR A 125 20.15 10.21 19.42
C THR A 125 19.84 9.35 20.63
N ALA A 126 18.63 9.44 21.18
CA ALA A 126 18.20 8.64 22.31
C ALA A 126 18.21 7.13 21.98
N ALA A 127 17.70 6.76 20.80
CA ALA A 127 17.72 5.38 20.33
C ALA A 127 19.14 4.83 20.15
N ALA A 128 20.06 5.63 19.64
CA ALA A 128 21.46 5.24 19.48
C ALA A 128 22.16 5.05 20.82
N HIS A 129 21.90 5.89 21.84
CA HIS A 129 22.45 5.75 23.19
C HIS A 129 22.04 4.45 23.88
N VAL A 130 20.86 3.91 23.56
CA VAL A 130 20.37 2.61 24.07
C VAL A 130 20.93 1.43 23.24
N GLY A 131 21.85 1.70 22.28
CA GLY A 131 22.51 0.67 21.48
C GLY A 131 21.72 0.23 20.25
N LEU A 132 20.68 0.95 19.84
CA LEU A 132 19.94 0.66 18.60
C LEU A 132 20.71 1.13 17.38
N ASN A 133 20.82 0.24 16.37
CA ASN A 133 21.32 0.62 15.06
C ASN A 133 20.18 1.25 14.25
N VAL A 134 20.02 2.58 14.41
CA VAL A 134 18.95 3.37 13.78
C VAL A 134 18.87 3.21 12.26
N PRO A 135 20.00 3.27 11.50
CA PRO A 135 19.94 3.08 10.04
C PRO A 135 19.40 1.70 9.64
N ARG A 136 19.85 0.63 10.31
CA ARG A 136 19.36 -0.73 10.00
C ARG A 136 17.88 -0.89 10.33
N LEU A 137 17.43 -0.32 11.47
CA LEU A 137 16.02 -0.37 11.87
C LEU A 137 15.13 0.36 10.85
N ARG A 138 15.55 1.53 10.35
CA ARG A 138 14.82 2.27 9.30
C ARG A 138 14.73 1.48 8.01
N ILE A 139 15.85 0.90 7.56
CA ILE A 139 15.84 0.07 6.35
C ILE A 139 14.88 -1.12 6.52
N ALA A 140 14.95 -1.80 7.66
CA ALA A 140 14.06 -2.94 7.93
C ALA A 140 12.57 -2.50 7.94
N ALA A 141 12.24 -1.40 8.60
CA ALA A 141 10.86 -0.88 8.63
C ALA A 141 10.38 -0.49 7.24
N LEU A 142 11.19 0.22 6.46
CA LEU A 142 10.88 0.57 5.08
C LEU A 142 10.68 -0.66 4.19
N PHE A 143 11.56 -1.64 4.29
CA PHE A 143 11.47 -2.86 3.52
C PHE A 143 10.20 -3.66 3.84
N LEU A 144 9.89 -3.84 5.13
CA LEU A 144 8.67 -4.53 5.56
C LEU A 144 7.40 -3.78 5.12
N SER A 145 7.36 -2.45 5.26
CA SER A 145 6.22 -1.66 4.81
C SER A 145 6.05 -1.73 3.29
N THR A 146 7.15 -1.72 2.53
CA THR A 146 7.11 -1.87 1.07
C THR A 146 6.58 -3.24 0.66
N LEU A 147 7.04 -4.32 1.31
CA LEU A 147 6.55 -5.67 1.01
C LEU A 147 5.04 -5.78 1.27
N LEU A 148 4.55 -5.26 2.40
CA LEU A 148 3.12 -5.26 2.73
C LEU A 148 2.31 -4.47 1.70
N THR A 149 2.76 -3.26 1.37
CA THR A 149 2.06 -2.39 0.43
C THR A 149 2.11 -2.94 -1.00
N ALA A 150 3.28 -3.40 -1.46
CA ALA A 150 3.43 -3.98 -2.79
C ALA A 150 2.58 -5.25 -2.96
N ALA A 151 2.56 -6.14 -1.95
CA ALA A 151 1.70 -7.32 -1.96
C ALA A 151 0.22 -6.95 -2.02
N ALA A 152 -0.23 -5.97 -1.24
CA ALA A 152 -1.63 -5.53 -1.26
C ALA A 152 -2.01 -4.88 -2.60
N VAL A 153 -1.21 -3.90 -3.07
CA VAL A 153 -1.51 -3.11 -4.28
C VAL A 153 -1.45 -3.96 -5.54
N SER A 154 -0.55 -4.94 -5.62
CA SER A 154 -0.41 -5.80 -6.81
C SER A 154 -1.68 -6.61 -7.13
N PHE A 155 -2.50 -6.93 -6.14
CA PHE A 155 -3.73 -7.70 -6.32
C PHE A 155 -5.01 -6.87 -6.18
N ALA A 156 -5.03 -5.89 -5.28
CA ALA A 156 -6.22 -5.09 -4.99
C ALA A 156 -6.24 -3.73 -5.69
N GLY A 157 -5.14 -3.34 -6.36
CA GLY A 157 -4.99 -1.99 -6.91
C GLY A 157 -4.75 -0.93 -5.84
N LEU A 158 -4.91 0.35 -6.21
CA LEU A 158 -4.67 1.47 -5.29
C LEU A 158 -5.87 1.68 -4.36
N ILE A 159 -5.66 1.48 -3.06
CA ILE A 159 -6.64 1.80 -2.01
C ILE A 159 -6.02 2.90 -1.14
N ALA A 160 -6.56 4.11 -1.26
CA ALA A 160 -6.04 5.28 -0.57
C ALA A 160 -6.56 5.39 0.88
N PHE A 161 -5.88 6.21 1.69
CA PHE A 161 -6.26 6.66 3.03
C PHE A 161 -6.26 5.62 4.16
N VAL A 162 -6.46 4.33 3.91
CA VAL A 162 -6.54 3.29 4.95
C VAL A 162 -5.30 3.31 5.87
N GLY A 163 -4.11 3.37 5.26
CA GLY A 163 -2.83 3.38 5.99
C GLY A 163 -2.56 4.66 6.80
N LEU A 164 -3.28 5.74 6.56
CA LEU A 164 -3.17 6.99 7.32
C LEU A 164 -4.20 7.05 8.45
N ILE A 165 -5.45 6.72 8.14
CA ILE A 165 -6.58 6.93 9.04
C ILE A 165 -6.57 5.92 10.18
N ILE A 166 -6.47 4.64 9.86
CA ILE A 166 -6.57 3.59 10.88
C ILE A 166 -5.47 3.70 11.93
N PRO A 167 -4.16 3.82 11.57
CA PRO A 167 -3.13 4.01 12.58
C PRO A 167 -3.32 5.26 13.43
N HIS A 168 -3.86 6.33 12.83
CA HIS A 168 -4.12 7.56 13.57
C HIS A 168 -5.26 7.39 14.58
N ILE A 169 -6.38 6.80 14.18
CA ILE A 169 -7.49 6.47 15.07
C ILE A 169 -7.02 5.56 16.22
N ILE A 170 -6.30 4.48 15.89
CA ILE A 170 -5.79 3.55 16.90
C ILE A 170 -4.83 4.25 17.86
N ARG A 171 -3.96 5.13 17.36
CA ARG A 171 -3.05 5.90 18.21
C ARG A 171 -3.79 6.81 19.19
N THR A 172 -4.90 7.38 18.75
CA THR A 172 -5.75 8.26 19.59
C THR A 172 -6.46 7.46 20.70
N ILE A 173 -6.90 6.24 20.38
CA ILE A 173 -7.67 5.39 21.32
C ILE A 173 -6.76 4.55 22.22
N ALA A 174 -5.74 3.90 21.66
CA ALA A 174 -4.90 2.91 22.33
C ALA A 174 -3.50 3.44 22.73
N GLY A 175 -3.22 4.72 22.40
CA GLY A 175 -1.95 5.36 22.72
C GLY A 175 -0.84 5.14 21.67
N PRO A 176 0.36 5.71 21.91
CA PRO A 176 1.43 5.81 20.93
C PRO A 176 2.28 4.55 20.77
N SER A 177 2.05 3.49 21.56
CA SER A 177 2.88 2.28 21.52
C SER A 177 2.71 1.50 20.23
N ASN A 178 3.80 1.34 19.47
CA ASN A 178 3.81 0.59 18.22
C ASN A 178 3.50 -0.91 18.40
N ARG A 179 3.69 -1.46 19.60
CA ARG A 179 3.36 -2.86 19.91
C ARG A 179 1.87 -3.14 19.82
N VAL A 180 1.02 -2.18 20.20
CA VAL A 180 -0.44 -2.27 20.09
C VAL A 180 -0.89 -1.69 18.76
N LEU A 181 -0.28 -0.60 18.34
CA LEU A 181 -0.62 0.12 17.12
C LEU A 181 -0.55 -0.77 15.87
N LEU A 182 0.53 -1.54 15.70
CA LEU A 182 0.71 -2.36 14.49
C LEU A 182 -0.37 -3.44 14.33
N PRO A 183 -0.60 -4.35 15.31
CA PRO A 183 -1.63 -5.36 15.15
C PRO A 183 -3.04 -4.77 15.13
N ALA A 184 -3.33 -3.76 15.95
CA ALA A 184 -4.65 -3.12 15.96
C ALA A 184 -4.93 -2.38 14.63
N SER A 185 -3.92 -1.74 14.04
CA SER A 185 -4.06 -1.11 12.72
C SER A 185 -4.27 -2.13 11.61
N ALA A 186 -3.65 -3.30 11.68
CA ALA A 186 -3.88 -4.37 10.71
C ALA A 186 -5.33 -4.86 10.78
N LEU A 187 -5.86 -5.11 11.97
CA LEU A 187 -7.26 -5.51 12.16
C LEU A 187 -8.24 -4.41 11.77
N GLY A 188 -8.01 -3.18 12.20
CA GLY A 188 -8.84 -2.04 11.84
C GLY A 188 -8.85 -1.75 10.34
N GLY A 189 -7.71 -1.88 9.67
CA GLY A 189 -7.60 -1.78 8.21
C GLY A 189 -8.38 -2.88 7.50
N ALA A 190 -8.28 -4.12 7.96
CA ALA A 190 -9.04 -5.25 7.42
C ALA A 190 -10.55 -5.03 7.56
N LEU A 191 -11.02 -4.56 8.73
CA LEU A 191 -12.42 -4.23 8.96
C LEU A 191 -12.92 -3.09 8.06
N LEU A 192 -12.14 -2.03 7.90
CA LEU A 192 -12.50 -0.91 7.02
C LEU A 192 -12.63 -1.37 5.56
N ILE A 193 -11.65 -2.15 5.07
CA ILE A 193 -11.67 -2.66 3.70
C ILE A 193 -12.82 -3.63 3.48
N ALA A 194 -13.06 -4.57 4.41
CA ALA A 194 -14.19 -5.50 4.32
C ALA A 194 -15.54 -4.77 4.35
N GLY A 195 -15.70 -3.78 5.22
CA GLY A 195 -16.90 -2.94 5.25
C GLY A 195 -17.10 -2.14 3.95
N SER A 196 -16.03 -1.58 3.39
CA SER A 196 -16.06 -0.88 2.11
C SER A 196 -16.41 -1.82 0.95
N ASP A 197 -15.91 -3.06 0.96
CA ASP A 197 -16.24 -4.07 -0.06
C ASP A 197 -17.70 -4.49 0.01
N ILE A 198 -18.25 -4.71 1.22
CA ILE A 198 -19.68 -4.99 1.40
C ILE A 198 -20.52 -3.86 0.85
N LEU A 199 -20.18 -2.61 1.19
CA LEU A 199 -20.91 -1.43 0.69
C LEU A 199 -20.80 -1.32 -0.84
N SER A 200 -19.62 -1.57 -1.41
CA SER A 200 -19.40 -1.49 -2.86
C SER A 200 -20.28 -2.46 -3.65
N ARG A 201 -20.52 -3.64 -3.10
CA ARG A 201 -21.35 -4.70 -3.72
C ARG A 201 -22.84 -4.56 -3.47
N THR A 202 -23.24 -3.83 -2.43
CA THR A 202 -24.64 -3.74 -2.01
C THR A 202 -25.33 -2.45 -2.43
N LEU A 203 -24.57 -1.37 -2.66
CA LEU A 203 -25.13 -0.04 -2.92
C LEU A 203 -25.77 0.09 -4.31
N ILE A 204 -25.18 -0.52 -5.34
CA ILE A 204 -25.72 -0.47 -6.70
C ILE A 204 -25.91 -1.89 -7.21
N PRO A 205 -27.17 -2.33 -7.45
CA PRO A 205 -27.41 -3.62 -8.07
C PRO A 205 -26.78 -3.65 -9.48
N PHE A 206 -26.09 -4.75 -9.80
CA PHE A 206 -25.45 -5.02 -11.08
C PHE A 206 -24.19 -4.19 -11.44
N ALA A 207 -23.61 -3.44 -10.49
CA ALA A 207 -22.36 -2.74 -10.73
C ALA A 207 -21.40 -2.91 -9.54
N ASP A 208 -20.21 -3.42 -9.79
CA ASP A 208 -19.13 -3.47 -8.78
C ASP A 208 -18.45 -2.11 -8.72
N LEU A 209 -18.79 -1.34 -7.68
CA LEU A 209 -18.11 -0.07 -7.43
C LEU A 209 -16.70 -0.29 -6.90
N PRO A 210 -15.69 0.47 -7.36
CA PRO A 210 -14.35 0.39 -6.80
C PRO A 210 -14.31 0.77 -5.32
N ILE A 211 -13.64 -0.05 -4.51
CA ILE A 211 -13.54 0.15 -3.05
C ILE A 211 -12.84 1.47 -2.71
N GLY A 212 -11.88 1.90 -3.55
CA GLY A 212 -11.15 3.14 -3.35
C GLY A 212 -12.03 4.37 -3.25
N ILE A 213 -13.22 4.37 -3.88
CA ILE A 213 -14.20 5.47 -3.76
C ILE A 213 -14.66 5.59 -2.30
N PHE A 214 -15.04 4.47 -1.68
CA PHE A 214 -15.53 4.46 -0.29
C PHE A 214 -14.44 4.81 0.71
N THR A 215 -13.23 4.25 0.53
CA THR A 215 -12.11 4.56 1.40
C THR A 215 -11.67 6.02 1.29
N ALA A 216 -11.74 6.63 0.09
CA ALA A 216 -11.45 8.04 -0.10
C ALA A 216 -12.54 8.95 0.47
N LEU A 217 -13.82 8.55 0.33
CA LEU A 217 -14.99 9.31 0.79
C LEU A 217 -15.06 9.34 2.32
N ILE A 218 -14.70 8.25 2.98
CA ILE A 218 -14.55 8.19 4.45
C ILE A 218 -13.23 8.84 4.88
N GLY A 219 -12.18 8.59 4.11
CA GLY A 219 -10.82 8.98 4.44
C GLY A 219 -10.54 10.47 4.38
N GLY A 220 -10.96 11.12 3.32
CA GLY A 220 -10.71 12.54 3.12
C GLY A 220 -11.28 13.42 4.24
N PRO A 221 -12.58 13.34 4.54
CA PRO A 221 -13.18 14.12 5.64
C PRO A 221 -12.59 13.76 7.01
N THR A 222 -12.35 12.47 7.28
CA THR A 222 -11.75 12.05 8.55
C THR A 222 -10.36 12.62 8.72
N PHE A 223 -9.53 12.59 7.67
CA PHE A 223 -8.19 13.15 7.71
C PHE A 223 -8.20 14.67 7.89
N PHE A 224 -9.12 15.38 7.22
CA PHE A 224 -9.30 16.82 7.39
C PHE A 224 -9.70 17.17 8.82
N PHE A 225 -10.62 16.41 9.42
CA PHE A 225 -11.04 16.60 10.80
C PHE A 225 -9.90 16.37 11.79
N LEU A 226 -9.09 15.31 11.57
CA LEU A 226 -7.95 14.99 12.41
C LEU A 226 -6.85 16.06 12.36
N LEU A 227 -6.58 16.63 11.18
CA LEU A 227 -5.61 17.72 11.05
C LEU A 227 -6.01 18.98 11.82
N ARG A 228 -7.32 19.21 11.97
CA ARG A 228 -7.82 20.38 12.73
C ARG A 228 -7.68 20.20 14.25
N GLN A 229 -7.50 18.97 14.73
CA GLN A 229 -7.35 18.66 16.15
C GLN A 229 -5.86 18.59 16.61
N MET A 230 -4.92 18.65 15.67
CA MET A 230 -3.47 18.76 15.92
C MET A 230 -3.06 20.22 16.10
#